data_6fe37b3213b894e7288fdef94e537bbe
#
_entry.id   6fe37b3213b894e7288fdef94e537bbe
#
_cell.length_a   1.000
_cell.length_b   1.000
_cell.length_c   1.000
_cell.angle_alpha   90.00
_cell.angle_beta   90.00
_cell.angle_gamma   90.00
#
_symmetry.space_group_name_H-M   'P 1'
#
loop_
_entity.id
_entity.type
_entity.pdbx_description
1 polymer ?
#
loop_
_entity_poly.entity_id
_entity_poly.type
_entity_poly.pdbx_seq_one_letter_code
_entity_poly.pdbx_strand_id
1 'polypeptide(L)'
;MRSKLSLQIAGFCATLLLGCLSVAEADAAAIAILEDIQGAAGKHGAFDELKAGDRIELGTSGSAVIGYLDSCVRETITGGIVTIAPGQSQVEGGAVTRETVACEATQLVLSEEEAGKSATVSFRGPPWEKHVRQIVPAQSPLVMAAGKQLEIKRLDSEEPAQKVKLTGGKADLAAGNIALTPGGFYQLTAGDRQMVIKIDPAAQPGALPAMSRLVRL
;
A
#
# COMPACT_ATOMS: atom_id res chain seq x y z
N MET A 1 -73.06 26.54 -47.15
CA MET A 1 -72.76 25.20 -46.70
C MET A 1 -71.34 25.15 -46.20
N ARG A 2 -71.14 24.82 -44.93
CA ARG A 2 -69.91 25.15 -44.20
C ARG A 2 -69.04 23.91 -44.03
N SER A 3 -67.85 23.92 -44.63
CA SER A 3 -66.82 22.92 -44.50
C SER A 3 -66.05 23.22 -43.19
N LYS A 4 -65.99 22.25 -42.30
CA LYS A 4 -65.16 22.31 -41.07
C LYS A 4 -63.80 21.70 -41.33
N LEU A 5 -62.79 22.49 -41.31
CA LEU A 5 -61.39 22.08 -41.37
C LEU A 5 -60.93 21.73 -39.98
N SER A 6 -60.64 20.48 -39.66
CA SER A 6 -60.09 20.05 -38.39
C SER A 6 -58.56 20.00 -38.47
N LEU A 7 -57.93 20.89 -37.72
CA LEU A 7 -56.49 21.01 -37.58
C LEU A 7 -56.02 19.99 -36.52
N GLN A 8 -55.31 18.96 -36.92
CA GLN A 8 -54.65 18.03 -35.99
C GLN A 8 -53.24 18.56 -35.65
N ILE A 9 -53.07 18.94 -34.39
CA ILE A 9 -51.78 19.32 -33.85
C ILE A 9 -51.10 18.04 -33.36
N ALA A 10 -50.07 17.60 -34.09
CA ALA A 10 -49.20 16.49 -33.67
C ALA A 10 -48.23 17.02 -32.62
N GLY A 11 -48.40 16.64 -31.34
CA GLY A 11 -47.50 16.94 -30.27
C GLY A 11 -46.22 16.06 -30.35
N PHE A 12 -45.12 16.69 -30.65
CA PHE A 12 -43.79 16.06 -30.67
C PHE A 12 -43.26 16.04 -29.23
N CYS A 13 -43.40 14.91 -28.52
CA CYS A 13 -42.88 14.72 -27.17
C CYS A 13 -41.39 14.35 -27.26
N ALA A 14 -40.51 15.34 -27.19
CA ALA A 14 -39.04 15.15 -27.10
C ALA A 14 -38.71 14.72 -25.69
N THR A 15 -38.55 13.42 -25.44
CA THR A 15 -38.00 12.87 -24.21
C THR A 15 -36.49 13.10 -24.17
N LEU A 16 -36.03 14.10 -23.40
CA LEU A 16 -34.63 14.29 -23.04
C LEU A 16 -34.21 13.15 -22.12
N LEU A 17 -33.49 12.16 -22.63
CA LEU A 17 -32.74 11.19 -21.82
C LEU A 17 -31.51 11.89 -21.22
N LEU A 18 -31.64 12.40 -20.00
CA LEU A 18 -30.48 12.77 -19.19
C LEU A 18 -29.76 11.47 -18.78
N GLY A 19 -28.75 11.10 -19.55
CA GLY A 19 -27.81 10.07 -19.16
C GLY A 19 -26.99 10.54 -17.94
N CYS A 20 -27.25 10.00 -16.75
CA CYS A 20 -26.35 10.11 -15.61
C CYS A 20 -25.01 9.46 -15.98
N LEU A 21 -24.01 10.26 -16.37
CA LEU A 21 -22.62 9.82 -16.39
C LEU A 21 -22.20 9.60 -14.93
N SER A 22 -22.23 8.36 -14.48
CA SER A 22 -21.57 7.96 -13.24
C SER A 22 -20.08 8.11 -13.48
N VAL A 23 -19.50 9.20 -12.99
CA VAL A 23 -18.04 9.35 -12.89
C VAL A 23 -17.62 8.34 -11.82
N ALA A 24 -17.02 7.23 -12.22
CA ALA A 24 -16.31 6.36 -11.30
C ALA A 24 -15.16 7.17 -10.72
N GLU A 25 -15.24 7.54 -9.44
CA GLU A 25 -14.09 8.08 -8.72
C GLU A 25 -13.00 7.00 -8.74
N ALA A 26 -11.96 7.23 -9.51
CA ALA A 26 -10.76 6.42 -9.44
C ALA A 26 -10.19 6.58 -8.04
N ASP A 27 -10.15 5.49 -7.27
CA ASP A 27 -9.56 5.51 -5.93
C ASP A 27 -8.10 5.92 -6.05
N ALA A 28 -7.75 7.10 -5.50
CA ALA A 28 -6.40 7.64 -5.62
C ALA A 28 -5.41 6.70 -4.93
N ALA A 29 -4.34 6.34 -5.63
CA ALA A 29 -3.30 5.49 -5.08
C ALA A 29 -2.66 6.13 -3.84
N ALA A 30 -2.31 5.30 -2.86
CA ALA A 30 -1.56 5.74 -1.70
C ALA A 30 -0.16 6.19 -2.11
N ILE A 31 0.26 7.36 -1.66
CA ILE A 31 1.59 7.95 -1.94
C ILE A 31 2.50 7.98 -0.72
N ALA A 32 1.94 7.78 0.48
CA ALA A 32 2.68 7.74 1.72
C ALA A 32 2.07 6.74 2.72
N ILE A 33 2.82 6.40 3.75
CA ILE A 33 2.40 5.58 4.88
C ILE A 33 2.63 6.36 6.16
N LEU A 34 1.63 6.36 7.04
CA LEU A 34 1.74 6.88 8.39
C LEU A 34 2.43 5.84 9.27
N GLU A 35 3.74 5.96 9.51
CA GLU A 35 4.50 4.98 10.28
C GLU A 35 4.14 4.99 11.76
N ASP A 36 3.95 6.18 12.34
CA ASP A 36 3.54 6.39 13.73
C ASP A 36 2.69 7.66 13.86
N ILE A 37 1.81 7.69 14.85
CA ILE A 37 0.99 8.86 15.18
C ILE A 37 0.68 8.87 16.68
N GLN A 38 0.86 10.01 17.32
CA GLN A 38 0.58 10.23 18.73
C GLN A 38 -0.12 11.57 18.95
N GLY A 39 -1.11 11.59 19.85
CA GLY A 39 -1.77 12.81 20.29
C GLY A 39 -2.59 13.55 19.22
N ALA A 40 -2.84 12.93 18.06
CA ALA A 40 -3.64 13.54 17.01
C ALA A 40 -5.15 13.34 17.25
N ALA A 41 -5.94 14.34 16.87
CA ALA A 41 -7.38 14.19 16.74
C ALA A 41 -7.70 13.59 15.37
N GLY A 42 -8.25 12.37 15.31
CA GLY A 42 -8.66 11.85 14.02
C GLY A 42 -8.79 10.33 13.93
N LYS A 43 -9.00 9.88 12.70
CA LYS A 43 -9.26 8.46 12.36
C LYS A 43 -7.99 7.68 12.00
N HIS A 44 -6.85 8.37 11.91
CA HIS A 44 -5.61 7.76 11.42
C HIS A 44 -4.93 6.93 12.50
N GLY A 45 -4.42 5.79 12.11
CA GLY A 45 -3.63 4.88 12.92
C GLY A 45 -2.28 4.56 12.29
N ALA A 46 -1.39 3.96 13.07
CA ALA A 46 -0.11 3.50 12.55
C ALA A 46 -0.30 2.59 11.33
N PHE A 47 0.56 2.80 10.35
CA PHE A 47 0.60 2.12 9.04
C PHE A 47 -0.64 2.36 8.16
N ASP A 48 -1.41 3.43 8.39
CA ASP A 48 -2.43 3.84 7.43
C ASP A 48 -1.79 4.34 6.14
N GLU A 49 -2.41 3.97 5.02
CA GLU A 49 -2.07 4.49 3.71
C GLU A 49 -2.64 5.90 3.56
N LEU A 50 -1.80 6.82 3.10
CA LEU A 50 -2.13 8.23 2.92
C LEU A 50 -2.13 8.57 1.43
N LYS A 51 -3.14 9.33 1.01
CA LYS A 51 -3.34 9.81 -0.37
C LYS A 51 -3.02 11.29 -0.46
N ALA A 52 -2.77 11.76 -1.66
CA ALA A 52 -2.62 13.20 -1.90
C ALA A 52 -3.88 13.94 -1.47
N GLY A 53 -3.71 15.02 -0.71
CA GLY A 53 -4.79 15.83 -0.15
C GLY A 53 -5.29 15.38 1.22
N ASP A 54 -4.88 14.23 1.74
CA ASP A 54 -5.20 13.83 3.11
C ASP A 54 -4.68 14.85 4.11
N ARG A 55 -5.46 15.10 5.17
CA ARG A 55 -5.15 16.09 6.19
C ARG A 55 -5.14 15.46 7.57
N ILE A 56 -4.06 15.70 8.32
CA ILE A 56 -3.86 15.22 9.67
C ILE A 56 -3.69 16.41 10.60
N GLU A 57 -4.50 16.48 11.65
CA GLU A 57 -4.45 17.55 12.66
C GLU A 57 -3.71 17.01 13.89
N LEU A 58 -2.48 17.48 14.09
CA LEU A 58 -1.65 17.10 15.23
C LEU A 58 -1.85 18.01 16.45
N GLY A 59 -2.54 19.14 16.28
CA GLY A 59 -2.69 20.12 17.35
C GLY A 59 -1.34 20.74 17.75
N THR A 60 -1.16 20.99 19.04
CA THR A 60 0.06 21.64 19.55
C THR A 60 1.13 20.65 20.01
N SER A 61 0.76 19.43 20.37
CA SER A 61 1.66 18.45 21.00
C SER A 61 1.64 17.06 20.36
N GLY A 62 0.79 16.86 19.35
CA GLY A 62 0.78 15.61 18.61
C GLY A 62 2.01 15.46 17.71
N SER A 63 2.31 14.24 17.32
CA SER A 63 3.41 13.93 16.42
C SER A 63 3.00 12.87 15.41
N ALA A 64 3.63 12.89 14.25
CA ALA A 64 3.47 11.88 13.21
C ALA A 64 4.81 11.57 12.55
N VAL A 65 4.97 10.31 12.14
CA VAL A 65 6.06 9.88 11.26
C VAL A 65 5.44 9.39 9.96
N ILE A 66 5.84 9.98 8.85
CA ILE A 66 5.27 9.72 7.53
C ILE A 66 6.38 9.31 6.57
N GLY A 67 6.20 8.17 5.90
CA GLY A 67 7.12 7.68 4.87
C GLY A 67 6.50 7.81 3.48
N TYR A 68 7.18 8.50 2.56
CA TYR A 68 6.76 8.70 1.18
C TYR A 68 7.30 7.60 0.27
N LEU A 69 6.40 6.91 -0.43
CA LEU A 69 6.71 5.68 -1.18
C LEU A 69 7.59 5.93 -2.41
N ASP A 70 7.38 7.05 -3.11
CA ASP A 70 8.09 7.36 -4.35
C ASP A 70 9.39 8.16 -4.11
N SER A 71 9.35 9.13 -3.19
CA SER A 71 10.50 9.99 -2.91
C SER A 71 11.49 9.42 -1.90
N CYS A 72 11.13 8.32 -1.20
CA CYS A 72 11.89 7.75 -0.11
C CYS A 72 12.17 8.75 1.04
N VAL A 73 11.38 9.82 1.11
CA VAL A 73 11.45 10.80 2.19
C VAL A 73 10.67 10.28 3.38
N ARG A 74 11.32 10.32 4.54
CA ARG A 74 10.69 10.07 5.84
C ARG A 74 10.64 11.38 6.61
N GLU A 75 9.44 11.74 7.06
CA GLU A 75 9.18 12.97 7.80
C GLU A 75 8.84 12.65 9.25
N THR A 76 9.46 13.36 10.18
CA THR A 76 9.04 13.40 11.58
C THR A 76 8.46 14.79 11.84
N ILE A 77 7.17 14.84 12.19
CA ILE A 77 6.40 16.08 12.30
C ILE A 77 5.90 16.21 13.74
N THR A 78 6.01 17.42 14.30
CA THR A 78 5.51 17.74 15.62
C THR A 78 4.60 18.95 15.55
N GLY A 79 3.35 18.78 15.99
CA GLY A 79 2.32 19.83 16.00
C GLY A 79 1.83 20.25 14.63
N GLY A 80 0.83 21.12 14.63
CA GLY A 80 0.31 21.75 13.45
C GLY A 80 -0.68 20.90 12.65
N ILE A 81 -0.83 21.27 11.40
CA ILE A 81 -1.69 20.62 10.42
C ILE A 81 -0.82 20.14 9.27
N VAL A 82 -0.96 18.87 8.94
CA VAL A 82 -0.19 18.20 7.89
C VAL A 82 -1.13 17.95 6.71
N THR A 83 -0.76 18.41 5.52
CA THR A 83 -1.44 18.07 4.26
C THR A 83 -0.50 17.23 3.42
N ILE A 84 -0.94 16.04 3.04
CA ILE A 84 -0.17 15.10 2.23
C ILE A 84 -0.10 15.60 0.79
N ALA A 85 1.11 15.80 0.28
CA ALA A 85 1.34 16.22 -1.10
C ALA A 85 2.34 15.26 -1.77
N PRO A 86 2.47 15.26 -3.11
CA PRO A 86 3.43 14.40 -3.79
C PRO A 86 4.86 14.65 -3.30
N GLY A 87 5.51 13.57 -2.87
CA GLY A 87 6.91 13.56 -2.45
C GLY A 87 7.23 14.05 -1.03
N GLN A 88 6.43 14.93 -0.44
CA GLN A 88 6.56 15.42 0.94
C GLN A 88 5.30 16.15 1.41
N SER A 89 5.14 16.29 2.74
CA SER A 89 4.02 17.04 3.32
C SER A 89 4.20 18.56 3.26
N GLN A 90 3.05 19.26 3.24
CA GLN A 90 2.93 20.65 3.62
C GLN A 90 2.52 20.73 5.08
N VAL A 91 3.30 21.42 5.92
CA VAL A 91 3.06 21.52 7.36
C VAL A 91 2.81 22.96 7.75
N GLU A 92 1.65 23.24 8.35
CA GLU A 92 1.26 24.54 8.84
C GLU A 92 1.27 24.56 10.37
N GLY A 93 2.00 25.49 10.98
CA GLY A 93 2.03 25.69 12.43
C GLY A 93 2.71 24.57 13.20
N GLY A 94 3.52 23.73 12.55
CA GLY A 94 4.30 22.64 13.15
C GLY A 94 5.76 22.67 12.74
N ALA A 95 6.54 21.77 13.33
CA ALA A 95 7.93 21.51 12.95
C ALA A 95 8.04 20.21 12.18
N VAL A 96 8.89 20.16 11.15
CA VAL A 96 9.14 18.96 10.35
C VAL A 96 10.63 18.73 10.15
N THR A 97 11.07 17.51 10.40
CA THR A 97 12.40 17.02 10.06
C THR A 97 12.27 15.98 8.96
N ARG A 98 13.13 16.06 7.94
CA ARG A 98 13.11 15.18 6.77
C ARG A 98 14.43 14.42 6.66
N GLU A 99 14.34 13.16 6.35
CA GLU A 99 15.48 12.31 6.02
C GLU A 99 15.15 11.45 4.79
N THR A 100 16.16 11.11 3.99
CA THR A 100 16.01 10.12 2.93
C THR A 100 16.36 8.74 3.50
N VAL A 101 15.47 7.78 3.33
CA VAL A 101 15.66 6.40 3.80
C VAL A 101 15.72 5.44 2.62
N ALA A 102 16.30 4.25 2.83
CA ALA A 102 16.23 3.19 1.84
C ALA A 102 14.77 2.74 1.69
N CYS A 103 14.24 2.76 0.47
CA CYS A 103 12.92 2.25 0.16
C CYS A 103 12.95 1.22 -0.99
N GLU A 104 13.95 0.39 -1.02
CA GLU A 104 14.20 -0.63 -2.06
C GLU A 104 13.10 -1.70 -2.11
N ALA A 105 12.39 -1.90 -1.01
CA ALA A 105 11.30 -2.86 -0.94
C ALA A 105 10.17 -2.62 -1.96
N THR A 106 9.98 -1.37 -2.41
CA THR A 106 8.97 -1.01 -3.39
C THR A 106 9.47 -1.00 -4.83
N GLN A 107 10.79 -0.91 -5.04
CA GLN A 107 11.40 -0.83 -6.37
C GLN A 107 11.63 -2.20 -7.03
N LEU A 108 11.59 -3.29 -6.27
CA LEU A 108 11.89 -4.66 -6.75
C LEU A 108 10.63 -5.48 -7.06
N VAL A 109 9.49 -4.86 -7.28
CA VAL A 109 8.32 -5.52 -7.86
C VAL A 109 8.57 -5.68 -9.35
N LEU A 110 9.12 -6.84 -9.74
CA LEU A 110 9.18 -7.22 -11.15
C LEU A 110 7.75 -7.32 -11.68
N SER A 111 7.41 -6.54 -12.70
CA SER A 111 6.16 -6.71 -13.42
C SER A 111 6.10 -8.10 -14.05
N GLU A 112 4.90 -8.65 -14.26
CA GLU A 112 4.75 -9.96 -14.91
C GLU A 112 5.39 -9.98 -16.31
N GLU A 113 5.40 -8.84 -17.02
CA GLU A 113 6.05 -8.68 -18.31
C GLU A 113 7.59 -8.73 -18.21
N GLU A 114 8.19 -8.16 -17.18
CA GLU A 114 9.66 -8.21 -16.98
C GLU A 114 10.12 -9.60 -16.51
N ALA A 115 9.33 -10.27 -15.66
CA ALA A 115 9.56 -11.66 -15.30
C ALA A 115 9.47 -12.60 -16.53
N GLY A 116 8.55 -12.33 -17.47
CA GLY A 116 8.41 -13.05 -18.73
C GLY A 116 9.58 -12.85 -19.71
N LYS A 117 10.15 -11.66 -19.75
CA LYS A 117 11.30 -11.33 -20.62
C LYS A 117 12.63 -11.91 -20.12
N SER A 118 12.77 -12.13 -18.83
CA SER A 118 13.95 -12.76 -18.22
C SER A 118 13.97 -14.30 -18.37
N ALA A 119 12.93 -14.91 -18.92
CA ALA A 119 12.75 -16.36 -18.99
C ALA A 119 13.61 -17.09 -20.07
N THR A 120 14.51 -16.40 -20.75
CA THR A 120 15.41 -17.01 -21.74
C THR A 120 16.65 -17.68 -21.12
N VAL A 121 16.88 -17.50 -19.82
CA VAL A 121 17.93 -18.21 -19.10
C VAL A 121 17.33 -19.46 -18.48
N SER A 122 17.85 -20.63 -18.84
CA SER A 122 17.49 -21.94 -18.25
C SER A 122 17.79 -21.93 -16.77
N PHE A 123 16.80 -21.55 -15.97
CA PHE A 123 16.89 -21.49 -14.52
C PHE A 123 16.95 -22.93 -13.97
N ARG A 124 18.07 -23.31 -13.39
CA ARG A 124 18.25 -24.61 -12.72
C ARG A 124 17.84 -24.60 -11.24
N GLY A 125 17.24 -23.49 -10.78
CA GLY A 125 16.78 -23.33 -9.40
C GLY A 125 15.42 -23.99 -9.11
N PRO A 126 15.03 -24.10 -7.83
CA PRO A 126 13.72 -24.59 -7.43
C PRO A 126 12.58 -23.78 -8.07
N PRO A 127 11.38 -24.39 -8.26
CA PRO A 127 10.27 -23.73 -8.97
C PRO A 127 9.85 -22.39 -8.38
N TRP A 128 9.95 -22.22 -7.07
CA TRP A 128 9.53 -20.99 -6.36
C TRP A 128 10.44 -19.79 -6.62
N GLU A 129 11.73 -19.98 -6.94
CA GLU A 129 12.64 -18.86 -7.24
C GLU A 129 12.14 -17.99 -8.40
N LYS A 130 11.46 -18.60 -9.37
CA LYS A 130 10.88 -17.90 -10.53
C LYS A 130 9.69 -17.02 -10.16
N HIS A 131 9.11 -17.24 -8.99
CA HIS A 131 7.90 -16.55 -8.53
C HIS A 131 8.19 -15.49 -7.47
N VAL A 132 9.46 -15.20 -7.18
CA VAL A 132 9.82 -14.11 -6.26
C VAL A 132 9.38 -12.79 -6.88
N ARG A 133 8.50 -12.08 -6.16
CA ARG A 133 7.98 -10.77 -6.55
C ARG A 133 8.71 -9.63 -5.89
N GLN A 134 9.31 -9.89 -4.72
CA GLN A 134 9.98 -8.85 -3.93
C GLN A 134 11.12 -9.46 -3.13
N ILE A 135 12.26 -8.71 -3.06
CA ILE A 135 13.35 -8.97 -2.11
C ILE A 135 13.20 -7.96 -0.98
N VAL A 136 13.13 -8.46 0.26
CA VAL A 136 12.88 -7.63 1.44
C VAL A 136 14.16 -7.48 2.25
N PRO A 137 14.69 -6.25 2.44
CA PRO A 137 15.94 -6.01 3.17
C PRO A 137 15.80 -6.07 4.70
N ALA A 138 14.63 -6.43 5.21
CA ALA A 138 14.32 -6.57 6.62
C ALA A 138 13.93 -8.01 6.97
N GLN A 139 14.37 -8.49 8.14
CA GLN A 139 13.97 -9.80 8.65
C GLN A 139 12.51 -9.83 9.13
N SER A 140 11.94 -8.67 9.47
CA SER A 140 10.57 -8.55 9.99
C SER A 140 9.73 -7.64 9.09
N PRO A 141 9.19 -8.16 7.96
CA PRO A 141 8.32 -7.39 7.07
C PRO A 141 7.10 -6.77 7.76
N LEU A 142 6.65 -5.64 7.23
CA LEU A 142 5.31 -5.11 7.43
C LEU A 142 4.45 -5.57 6.26
N VAL A 143 3.50 -6.46 6.51
CA VAL A 143 2.64 -7.01 5.44
C VAL A 143 1.28 -6.33 5.45
N MET A 144 0.87 -5.80 4.31
CA MET A 144 -0.46 -5.25 4.08
C MET A 144 -1.24 -6.17 3.13
N ALA A 145 -2.39 -6.64 3.56
CA ALA A 145 -3.21 -7.57 2.79
C ALA A 145 -4.69 -7.50 3.20
N ALA A 146 -5.57 -7.83 2.28
CA ALA A 146 -6.97 -8.03 2.60
C ALA A 146 -7.17 -9.32 3.42
N GLY A 147 -8.14 -9.29 4.35
CA GLY A 147 -8.49 -10.46 5.15
C GLY A 147 -8.19 -10.31 6.63
N LYS A 148 -8.26 -11.44 7.35
CA LYS A 148 -8.10 -11.47 8.82
C LYS A 148 -6.84 -12.21 9.28
N GLN A 149 -6.21 -12.96 8.38
CA GLN A 149 -5.09 -13.83 8.70
C GLN A 149 -4.09 -13.84 7.54
N LEU A 150 -2.83 -13.77 7.88
CA LEU A 150 -1.69 -13.98 7.00
C LEU A 150 -1.08 -15.36 7.34
N GLU A 151 -0.89 -16.19 6.34
CA GLU A 151 -0.10 -17.41 6.44
C GLU A 151 1.27 -17.17 5.80
N ILE A 152 2.32 -17.56 6.53
CA ILE A 152 3.72 -17.42 6.13
C ILE A 152 4.31 -18.81 6.07
N LYS A 153 4.64 -19.29 4.87
CA LYS A 153 5.24 -20.60 4.65
C LYS A 153 6.63 -20.44 4.06
N ARG A 154 7.63 -21.01 4.72
CA ARG A 154 8.97 -21.10 4.16
C ARG A 154 9.01 -22.16 3.07
N LEU A 155 9.60 -21.84 1.90
CA LEU A 155 9.59 -22.71 0.73
C LEU A 155 10.87 -23.56 0.59
N ASP A 156 11.95 -23.08 1.17
CA ASP A 156 13.28 -23.72 1.17
C ASP A 156 13.56 -24.56 2.42
N SER A 157 12.52 -24.85 3.22
CA SER A 157 12.59 -25.62 4.48
C SER A 157 11.29 -26.39 4.70
N GLU A 158 11.35 -27.46 5.47
CA GLU A 158 10.19 -28.26 5.90
C GLU A 158 9.47 -27.66 7.13
N GLU A 159 9.80 -26.43 7.50
CA GLU A 159 9.15 -25.76 8.63
C GLU A 159 7.64 -25.61 8.41
N PRO A 160 6.81 -25.79 9.46
CA PRO A 160 5.38 -25.59 9.36
C PRO A 160 5.05 -24.12 9.08
N ALA A 161 3.98 -23.89 8.33
CA ALA A 161 3.50 -22.53 8.07
C ALA A 161 3.07 -21.83 9.38
N GLN A 162 3.45 -20.58 9.53
CA GLN A 162 3.06 -19.72 10.63
C GLN A 162 1.81 -18.93 10.25
N LYS A 163 0.90 -18.72 11.20
CA LYS A 163 -0.30 -17.93 11.02
C LYS A 163 -0.25 -16.70 11.90
N VAL A 164 -0.39 -15.53 11.26
CA VAL A 164 -0.36 -14.23 11.92
C VAL A 164 -1.69 -13.52 11.70
N LYS A 165 -2.23 -12.88 12.73
CA LYS A 165 -3.46 -12.12 12.63
C LYS A 165 -3.20 -10.81 11.87
N LEU A 166 -4.07 -10.49 10.91
CA LEU A 166 -4.15 -9.17 10.29
C LEU A 166 -5.09 -8.29 11.11
N THR A 167 -4.58 -7.15 11.55
CA THR A 167 -5.37 -6.13 12.26
C THR A 167 -5.50 -4.92 11.35
N GLY A 168 -6.74 -4.60 10.93
CA GLY A 168 -6.96 -3.54 9.94
C GLY A 168 -6.26 -3.81 8.59
N GLY A 169 -6.16 -5.09 8.19
CA GLY A 169 -5.45 -5.45 6.96
C GLY A 169 -3.92 -5.43 7.05
N LYS A 170 -3.36 -5.40 8.25
CA LYS A 170 -1.91 -5.22 8.48
C LYS A 170 -1.36 -6.25 9.45
N ALA A 171 -0.14 -6.73 9.19
CA ALA A 171 0.65 -7.53 10.12
C ALA A 171 2.07 -6.95 10.19
N ASP A 172 2.40 -6.32 11.30
CA ASP A 172 3.77 -5.92 11.59
C ASP A 172 4.51 -7.08 12.27
N LEU A 173 5.38 -7.75 11.52
CA LEU A 173 6.11 -8.90 12.04
C LEU A 173 7.13 -8.47 13.12
N ALA A 174 7.65 -7.23 13.05
CA ALA A 174 8.55 -6.71 14.06
C ALA A 174 7.84 -6.50 15.40
N ALA A 175 6.64 -5.93 15.40
CA ALA A 175 5.81 -5.80 16.60
C ALA A 175 5.40 -7.16 17.17
N GLY A 176 5.25 -8.18 16.31
CA GLY A 176 4.99 -9.57 16.69
C GLY A 176 6.22 -10.36 17.13
N ASN A 177 7.42 -9.77 17.15
CA ASN A 177 8.70 -10.45 17.38
C ASN A 177 8.94 -11.65 16.44
N ILE A 178 8.45 -11.55 15.21
CA ILE A 178 8.64 -12.55 14.17
C ILE A 178 9.74 -12.09 13.23
N ALA A 179 10.83 -12.85 13.18
CA ALA A 179 11.93 -12.62 12.25
C ALA A 179 12.03 -13.79 11.26
N LEU A 180 12.02 -13.45 9.98
CA LEU A 180 12.23 -14.40 8.90
C LEU A 180 13.74 -14.56 8.66
N THR A 181 14.15 -15.75 8.24
CA THR A 181 15.57 -16.08 8.05
C THR A 181 16.14 -15.36 6.85
N PRO A 182 17.29 -14.66 6.96
CA PRO A 182 17.99 -14.08 5.82
C PRO A 182 18.29 -15.13 4.73
N GLY A 183 18.10 -14.74 3.47
CA GLY A 183 18.25 -15.62 2.31
C GLY A 183 17.07 -16.56 2.06
N GLY A 184 16.13 -16.70 3.03
CA GLY A 184 14.99 -17.61 2.93
C GLY A 184 13.93 -17.14 1.94
N PHE A 185 13.21 -18.10 1.36
CA PHE A 185 12.08 -17.88 0.45
C PHE A 185 10.77 -18.16 1.18
N TYR A 186 9.85 -17.22 1.11
CA TYR A 186 8.58 -17.31 1.83
C TYR A 186 7.39 -17.06 0.91
N GLN A 187 6.41 -17.95 0.99
CA GLN A 187 5.09 -17.71 0.44
C GLN A 187 4.23 -17.05 1.50
N LEU A 188 3.71 -15.89 1.17
CA LEU A 188 2.72 -15.17 1.95
C LEU A 188 1.35 -15.41 1.33
N THR A 189 0.37 -15.78 2.16
CA THR A 189 -1.01 -16.03 1.71
C THR A 189 -1.99 -15.29 2.63
N ALA A 190 -2.88 -14.48 2.02
CA ALA A 190 -3.96 -13.80 2.73
C ALA A 190 -5.23 -13.86 1.88
N GLY A 191 -6.25 -14.60 2.36
CA GLY A 191 -7.45 -14.88 1.57
C GLY A 191 -7.11 -15.65 0.29
N ASP A 192 -7.47 -15.07 -0.85
CA ASP A 192 -7.22 -15.61 -2.20
C ASP A 192 -5.92 -15.10 -2.83
N ARG A 193 -5.22 -14.19 -2.16
CA ARG A 193 -3.97 -13.62 -2.67
C ARG A 193 -2.74 -14.36 -2.13
N GLN A 194 -1.77 -14.53 -3.01
CA GLN A 194 -0.48 -15.15 -2.69
C GLN A 194 0.66 -14.37 -3.32
N MET A 195 1.78 -14.29 -2.60
CA MET A 195 3.01 -13.69 -3.09
C MET A 195 4.21 -14.48 -2.58
N VAL A 196 5.22 -14.64 -3.41
CA VAL A 196 6.52 -15.18 -2.99
C VAL A 196 7.48 -14.02 -2.80
N ILE A 197 8.08 -13.95 -1.61
CA ILE A 197 9.14 -13.00 -1.27
C ILE A 197 10.42 -13.75 -0.95
N LYS A 198 11.55 -13.07 -1.14
CA LYS A 198 12.85 -13.50 -0.63
C LYS A 198 13.31 -12.52 0.43
N ILE A 199 13.79 -13.00 1.55
CA ILE A 199 14.48 -12.15 2.51
C ILE A 199 15.93 -11.97 2.03
N ASP A 200 16.39 -10.72 1.94
CA ASP A 200 17.76 -10.44 1.52
C ASP A 200 18.74 -11.18 2.45
N PRO A 201 19.80 -11.82 1.91
CA PRO A 201 20.83 -12.43 2.74
C PRO A 201 21.49 -11.46 3.74
N ALA A 202 21.52 -10.16 3.41
CA ALA A 202 22.02 -9.09 4.27
C ALA A 202 20.91 -8.38 5.07
N ALA A 203 19.70 -8.96 5.12
CA ALA A 203 18.54 -8.37 5.78
C ALA A 203 18.83 -8.01 7.23
N GLN A 204 18.46 -6.77 7.60
CA GLN A 204 18.68 -6.24 8.94
C GLN A 204 17.60 -6.72 9.93
N PRO A 205 17.97 -7.04 11.17
CA PRO A 205 17.00 -7.36 12.22
C PRO A 205 16.31 -6.09 12.76
N GLY A 206 15.18 -6.30 13.44
CA GLY A 206 14.48 -5.25 14.16
C GLY A 206 13.45 -4.48 13.34
N ALA A 207 12.93 -3.42 13.95
CA ALA A 207 11.90 -2.56 13.36
C ALA A 207 12.54 -1.43 12.55
N LEU A 208 12.87 -1.72 11.29
CA LEU A 208 13.30 -0.72 10.33
C LEU A 208 12.13 0.21 9.94
N PRO A 209 12.38 1.37 9.29
CA PRO A 209 11.33 2.20 8.71
C PRO A 209 10.35 1.38 7.88
N ALA A 210 9.05 1.68 7.98
CA ALA A 210 8.01 0.87 7.35
C ALA A 210 8.21 0.71 5.84
N MET A 211 8.68 1.77 5.17
CA MET A 211 8.90 1.75 3.72
C MET A 211 9.95 0.73 3.28
N SER A 212 11.01 0.50 4.07
CA SER A 212 12.07 -0.45 3.74
C SER A 212 11.69 -1.91 3.95
N ARG A 213 10.58 -2.19 4.63
CA ARG A 213 10.11 -3.54 4.96
C ARG A 213 8.67 -3.83 4.54
N LEU A 214 8.08 -2.92 3.75
CA LEU A 214 6.70 -3.03 3.30
C LEU A 214 6.54 -4.12 2.25
N VAL A 215 5.53 -4.97 2.43
CA VAL A 215 5.06 -5.96 1.46
C VAL A 215 3.55 -5.81 1.29
N ARG A 216 3.08 -5.69 0.05
CA ARG A 216 1.65 -5.58 -0.28
C ARG A 216 1.18 -6.80 -1.06
N LEU A 217 0.15 -7.49 -0.54
CA LEU A 217 -0.51 -8.62 -1.20
C LEU A 217 -1.79 -8.18 -1.88
#